data_481df81ecd4505ba3f7ebbcdf28b503a
#
_entry.id   481df81ecd4505ba3f7ebbcdf28b503a
#
_cell.length_a   1.000
_cell.length_b   1.000
_cell.length_c   1.000
_cell.angle_alpha   90.00
_cell.angle_beta   90.00
_cell.angle_gamma   90.00
#
_symmetry.space_group_name_H-M   'P 1'
#
loop_
_entity.id
_entity.type
_entity.pdbx_description
1 polymer ?
#
loop_
_entity_poly.entity_id
_entity_poly.type
_entity_poly.pdbx_seq_one_letter_code
_entity_poly.pdbx_strand_id
1 'polypeptide(L)'
;MQEYKDPCQIHVQISSADRPGILAEALKSVVFFDWDVLDIKQFVFNGLLNLSLLLGSKKSNSILELQAALEKWAMEHGISLQILPWEKGLRPEARYKYRSVVTLL
;
A
#
# COMPACT_ATOMS: atom_id res chain seq x y z
N MET A 1 -8.12 7.27 -23.56
CA MET A 1 -8.15 7.01 -23.12
C MET A 1 -7.99 6.64 -22.38
N GLN A 2 -8.16 6.52 -21.91
CA GLN A 2 -8.13 6.19 -21.11
C GLN A 2 -7.76 5.61 -20.59
N GLU A 3 -7.57 5.50 -20.24
CA GLU A 3 -7.20 5.09 -19.79
C GLU A 3 -6.78 4.46 -18.96
N TYR A 4 -6.58 4.54 -18.16
CA TYR A 4 -6.19 3.67 -17.31
C TYR A 4 -7.19 3.53 -16.43
N LYS A 5 -7.68 2.92 -16.36
CA LYS A 5 -8.55 2.80 -15.72
C LYS A 5 -8.36 1.94 -14.87
N ASP A 6 -8.54 1.73 -14.27
CA ASP A 6 -8.72 0.94 -13.39
C ASP A 6 -7.80 0.10 -13.03
N PRO A 7 -7.59 -0.68 -13.34
CA PRO A 7 -6.87 -1.67 -12.74
C PRO A 7 -5.58 -1.27 -12.36
N CYS A 8 -5.25 -0.23 -12.57
CA CYS A 8 -3.92 0.18 -12.28
C CYS A 8 -3.76 0.78 -10.92
N GLN A 9 -4.61 0.43 -9.98
CA GLN A 9 -4.44 0.96 -8.62
C GLN A 9 -4.40 -0.15 -7.59
N ILE A 10 -3.55 0.00 -6.60
CA ILE A 10 -3.48 -0.93 -5.49
C ILE A 10 -3.27 -0.17 -4.19
N HIS A 11 -3.70 -0.76 -3.13
CA HIS A 11 -3.55 -0.20 -1.80
C HIS A 11 -2.57 -1.06 -1.02
N VAL A 12 -1.54 -0.45 -0.49
CA VAL A 12 -0.51 -1.15 0.28
C VAL A 12 -0.55 -0.68 1.72
N GLN A 13 -0.66 -1.63 2.64
CA GLN A 13 -0.67 -1.36 4.07
C GLN A 13 0.57 -1.96 4.68
N ILE A 14 1.30 -1.17 5.43
CA ILE A 14 2.54 -1.60 6.05
C ILE A 14 2.49 -1.30 7.53
N SER A 15 2.88 -2.25 8.35
CA SER A 15 3.00 -2.03 9.78
C SER A 15 4.30 -2.61 10.25
N SER A 16 5.04 -1.85 11.04
CA SER A 16 6.31 -2.33 11.54
C SER A 16 6.70 -1.52 12.77
N ALA A 17 7.72 -1.98 13.46
CA ALA A 17 8.29 -1.15 14.50
C ALA A 17 8.77 0.13 13.84
N ASP A 18 8.61 1.23 14.53
CA ASP A 18 8.96 2.51 13.97
C ASP A 18 10.47 2.63 13.91
N ARG A 19 11.00 2.80 12.73
CA ARG A 19 12.41 3.06 12.52
C ARG A 19 12.58 3.93 11.29
N PRO A 20 13.66 4.69 11.25
CA PRO A 20 13.87 5.57 10.10
C PRO A 20 13.99 4.79 8.82
N GLY A 21 13.49 5.34 7.76
CA GLY A 21 13.75 4.80 6.43
C GLY A 21 12.75 3.81 5.89
N ILE A 22 11.75 3.42 6.68
CA ILE A 22 10.77 2.45 6.20
C ILE A 22 10.07 2.95 4.93
N LEU A 23 9.59 4.17 4.96
CA LEU A 23 8.90 4.72 3.81
C LEU A 23 9.81 4.79 2.61
N ALA A 24 11.03 5.27 2.82
CA ALA A 24 11.97 5.40 1.72
C ALA A 24 12.27 4.04 1.10
N GLU A 25 12.40 3.02 1.93
CA GLU A 25 12.68 1.67 1.43
C GLU A 25 11.52 1.13 0.62
N ALA A 26 10.30 1.34 1.11
CA ALA A 26 9.14 0.88 0.39
C ALA A 26 9.04 1.57 -0.95
N LEU A 27 9.31 2.87 -0.98
CA LEU A 27 9.20 3.63 -2.21
C LEU A 27 10.22 3.26 -3.25
N LYS A 28 11.33 2.64 -2.86
CA LYS A 28 12.31 2.20 -3.83
C LYS A 28 11.71 1.22 -4.82
N SER A 29 10.95 0.27 -4.33
CA SER A 29 10.32 -0.70 -5.24
C SER A 29 9.24 -0.04 -6.06
N VAL A 30 8.50 0.87 -5.46
CA VAL A 30 7.44 1.56 -6.17
C VAL A 30 8.02 2.29 -7.39
N VAL A 31 9.09 3.02 -7.16
CA VAL A 31 9.73 3.77 -8.24
C VAL A 31 10.37 2.81 -9.25
N PHE A 32 11.01 1.78 -8.75
CA PHE A 32 11.70 0.85 -9.63
C PHE A 32 10.75 0.21 -10.63
N PHE A 33 9.54 -0.13 -10.20
CA PHE A 33 8.57 -0.75 -11.09
C PHE A 33 7.63 0.25 -11.74
N ASP A 34 8.00 1.51 -11.65
CA ASP A 34 7.31 2.58 -12.38
C ASP A 34 5.86 2.76 -11.96
N TRP A 35 5.63 2.71 -10.67
CA TRP A 35 4.33 3.00 -10.11
C TRP A 35 4.35 4.38 -9.50
N ASP A 36 3.20 5.03 -9.49
CA ASP A 36 3.06 6.36 -8.92
C ASP A 36 2.43 6.29 -7.55
N VAL A 37 2.83 7.17 -6.68
CA VAL A 37 2.18 7.27 -5.38
C VAL A 37 1.06 8.28 -5.51
N LEU A 38 -0.16 7.82 -5.30
CA LEU A 38 -1.33 8.68 -5.41
C LEU A 38 -1.73 9.26 -4.06
N ASP A 39 -1.45 8.55 -2.98
CA ASP A 39 -1.78 9.03 -1.66
C ASP A 39 -0.94 8.30 -0.64
N ILE A 40 -0.61 8.97 0.45
CA ILE A 40 0.15 8.40 1.54
C ILE A 40 -0.46 8.84 2.85
N LYS A 41 -0.61 7.89 3.77
CA LYS A 41 -0.96 8.21 5.14
C LYS A 41 -0.03 7.47 6.06
N GLN A 42 0.45 8.17 7.07
CA GLN A 42 1.43 7.60 7.96
C GLN A 42 1.15 8.05 9.39
N PHE A 43 1.17 7.13 10.32
CA PHE A 43 1.06 7.51 11.72
C PHE A 43 1.75 6.46 12.58
N VAL A 44 2.12 6.89 13.77
CA VAL A 44 2.78 6.01 14.73
C VAL A 44 1.88 5.89 15.94
N PHE A 45 1.67 4.68 16.38
CA PHE A 45 0.83 4.42 17.52
C PHE A 45 1.51 3.35 18.38
N ASN A 46 1.83 3.71 19.61
CA ASN A 46 2.51 2.79 20.52
C ASN A 46 3.80 2.23 19.94
N GLY A 47 4.58 3.08 19.29
CA GLY A 47 5.83 2.65 18.71
C GLY A 47 5.69 1.85 17.43
N LEU A 48 4.47 1.70 16.93
CA LEU A 48 4.24 0.97 15.73
C LEU A 48 3.93 1.92 14.60
N LEU A 49 4.71 1.82 13.55
CA LEU A 49 4.49 2.66 12.38
C LEU A 49 3.44 2.02 11.49
N ASN A 50 2.47 2.83 11.09
CA ASN A 50 1.46 2.40 10.15
C ASN A 50 1.53 3.27 8.91
N LEU A 51 1.60 2.63 7.77
CA LEU A 51 1.80 3.33 6.52
C LEU A 51 0.82 2.80 5.50
N SER A 52 0.05 3.69 4.91
CA SER A 52 -0.90 3.33 3.86
C SER A 52 -0.50 4.04 2.59
N LEU A 53 -0.39 3.30 1.53
CA LEU A 53 -0.03 3.86 0.22
C LEU A 53 -1.10 3.49 -0.78
N LEU A 54 -1.51 4.48 -1.54
CA LEU A 54 -2.35 4.21 -2.70
C LEU A 54 -1.46 4.41 -3.91
N LEU A 55 -1.30 3.37 -4.69
CA LEU A 55 -0.39 3.40 -5.83
C LEU A 55 -1.14 3.20 -7.12
N GLY A 56 -0.66 3.82 -8.16
CA GLY A 56 -1.28 3.67 -9.46
C GLY A 56 -0.24 3.55 -10.55
N SER A 57 -0.65 2.98 -11.67
CA SER A 57 0.22 2.87 -12.82
C SER A 57 -0.56 3.22 -14.06
N LYS A 58 0.03 4.04 -14.90
CA LYS A 58 -0.59 4.41 -16.13
C LYS A 58 -0.41 3.36 -17.19
N LYS A 59 0.54 2.48 -16.98
CA LYS A 59 0.78 1.45 -17.94
C LYS A 59 0.29 0.19 -17.31
N SER A 60 -0.05 -0.76 -17.93
CA SER A 60 -0.47 -2.00 -17.30
C SER A 60 0.72 -2.71 -16.71
N ASN A 61 1.38 -2.07 -15.79
CA ASN A 61 2.51 -2.68 -15.14
C ASN A 61 2.06 -3.85 -14.30
N SER A 62 2.92 -4.81 -14.18
CA SER A 62 2.57 -6.02 -13.45
C SER A 62 2.50 -5.75 -11.96
N ILE A 63 1.36 -5.99 -11.39
CA ILE A 63 1.21 -5.91 -9.95
C ILE A 63 2.04 -7.00 -9.32
N LEU A 64 2.17 -8.12 -9.99
CA LEU A 64 2.88 -9.25 -9.41
C LEU A 64 4.34 -8.95 -9.14
N GLU A 65 4.97 -8.20 -10.01
CA GLU A 65 6.36 -7.87 -9.79
C GLU A 65 6.54 -6.95 -8.60
N LEU A 66 5.70 -5.95 -8.51
CA LEU A 66 5.76 -5.04 -7.38
C LEU A 66 5.43 -5.78 -6.09
N GLN A 67 4.41 -6.60 -6.12
CA GLN A 67 3.99 -7.36 -4.96
C GLN A 67 5.11 -8.27 -4.49
N ALA A 68 5.74 -8.98 -5.40
CA ALA A 68 6.83 -9.89 -5.03
C ALA A 68 7.98 -9.14 -4.38
N ALA A 69 8.32 -7.98 -4.92
CA ALA A 69 9.41 -7.20 -4.36
C ALA A 69 9.08 -6.68 -2.97
N LEU A 70 7.87 -6.21 -2.78
CA LEU A 70 7.48 -5.70 -1.48
C LEU A 70 7.36 -6.82 -0.46
N GLU A 71 6.88 -7.97 -0.88
CA GLU A 71 6.77 -9.11 0.02
C GLU A 71 8.14 -9.61 0.46
N LYS A 72 9.07 -9.63 -0.44
CA LYS A 72 10.41 -10.05 -0.10
C LYS A 72 11.03 -9.08 0.89
N TRP A 73 10.90 -7.81 0.63
CA TRP A 73 11.43 -6.78 1.52
C TRP A 73 10.79 -6.89 2.90
N ALA A 74 9.48 -7.06 2.95
CA ALA A 74 8.78 -7.14 4.22
C ALA A 74 9.23 -8.36 5.02
N MET A 75 9.39 -9.47 4.33
CA MET A 75 9.79 -10.69 4.98
C MET A 75 11.20 -10.58 5.53
N GLU A 76 12.08 -9.95 4.80
CA GLU A 76 13.45 -9.81 5.23
C GLU A 76 13.59 -8.90 6.43
N HIS A 77 12.65 -8.00 6.64
CA HIS A 77 12.75 -7.03 7.72
C HIS A 77 11.69 -7.18 8.81
N GLY A 78 10.95 -8.25 8.77
CA GLY A 78 9.94 -8.50 9.80
C GLY A 78 8.80 -7.49 9.75
N ILE A 79 8.42 -7.08 8.57
CA ILE A 79 7.39 -6.07 8.38
C ILE A 79 6.09 -6.73 7.96
N SER A 80 4.99 -6.25 8.52
CA SER A 80 3.68 -6.74 8.16
C SER A 80 3.19 -6.00 6.94
N LEU A 81 2.78 -6.71 5.92
CA LEU A 81 2.42 -6.12 4.64
C LEU A 81 1.12 -6.70 4.13
N GLN A 82 0.25 -5.84 3.61
CA GLN A 82 -0.97 -6.27 2.98
C GLN A 82 -1.17 -5.48 1.71
N ILE A 83 -1.43 -6.15 0.62
CA ILE A 83 -1.63 -5.50 -0.67
C ILE A 83 -3.00 -5.87 -1.18
N LEU A 84 -3.81 -4.85 -1.45
CA LEU A 84 -5.16 -5.05 -1.92
C LEU A 84 -5.36 -4.32 -3.23
N PRO A 85 -5.94 -4.96 -4.21
CA PRO A 85 -6.26 -4.25 -5.44
C PRO A 85 -7.31 -3.22 -5.14
N TRP A 86 -7.18 -2.08 -5.72
CA TRP A 86 -8.16 -1.03 -5.57
C TRP A 86 -9.06 -1.08 -6.78
N GLU A 87 -10.33 -1.38 -6.54
CA GLU A 87 -11.24 -1.44 -7.63
C GLU A 87 -12.19 -0.31 -7.57
N LYS A 88 -12.45 0.25 -8.71
CA LYS A 88 -13.33 1.33 -8.77
C LYS A 88 -14.65 1.05 -8.19
N GLY A 89 -15.13 -0.10 -8.24
CA GLY A 89 -16.41 -0.43 -7.69
C GLY A 89 -16.43 -0.70 -6.22
N LEU A 90 -15.31 -0.71 -5.56
CA LEU A 90 -15.28 -0.99 -4.17
C LEU A 90 -15.99 0.09 -3.41
N ARG A 91 -16.85 -0.29 -2.52
CA ARG A 91 -17.65 0.66 -1.82
C ARG A 91 -16.91 1.22 -0.65
N PRO A 92 -16.80 2.50 -0.58
CA PRO A 92 -16.14 3.09 0.58
C PRO A 92 -16.79 2.72 1.87
N GLU A 93 -18.08 2.49 1.87
CA GLU A 93 -18.76 2.13 3.07
C GLU A 93 -18.25 0.87 3.67
N ALA A 94 -17.90 -0.08 2.87
CA ALA A 94 -17.41 -1.34 3.39
C ALA A 94 -16.12 -1.11 4.13
N ARG A 95 -15.29 -0.26 3.63
CA ARG A 95 -14.03 0.01 4.28
C ARG A 95 -14.23 0.78 5.56
N TYR A 96 -15.13 1.73 5.55
CA TYR A 96 -15.40 2.48 6.75
C TYR A 96 -15.98 1.62 7.84
N LYS A 97 -16.87 0.73 7.47
CA LYS A 97 -17.44 -0.14 8.40
C LYS A 97 -16.40 -0.97 9.09
N TYR A 98 -15.50 -1.50 8.33
CA TYR A 98 -14.44 -2.29 8.85
C TYR A 98 -13.57 -1.48 9.78
N ARG A 99 -13.23 -0.30 9.38
CA ARG A 99 -12.45 0.57 10.14
C ARG A 99 -13.11 0.94 11.42
N SER A 100 -14.39 1.17 11.38
CA SER A 100 -15.12 1.53 12.57
C SER A 100 -15.07 0.45 13.60
N VAL A 101 -15.18 -0.78 13.17
CA VAL A 101 -15.13 -1.89 14.09
C VAL A 101 -13.79 -1.92 14.79
N VAL A 102 -12.74 -1.74 14.04
CA VAL A 102 -11.42 -1.73 14.61
C VAL A 102 -11.27 -0.58 15.58
N THR A 103 -11.79 0.54 15.23
CA THR A 103 -11.67 1.71 16.08
C THR A 103 -12.37 1.53 17.41
N LEU A 104 -13.46 0.85 17.40
CA LEU A 104 -14.20 0.65 18.62
C LEU A 104 -13.53 -0.28 19.59
N LEU A 105 -12.66 -1.08 19.12
CA LEU A 105 -11.94 -1.96 19.97
C LEU A 105 -10.89 -1.27 20.75
#